data_e8d818cce5d8f4f4853a1f31b26439a9
#
_entry.id   e8d818cce5d8f4f4853a1f31b26439a9
#
_cell.length_a   1.000
_cell.length_b   1.000
_cell.length_c   1.000
_cell.angle_alpha   90.00
_cell.angle_beta   90.00
_cell.angle_gamma   90.00
#
_symmetry.space_group_name_H-M   'P 1'
#
loop_
_entity.id
_entity.type
_entity.pdbx_description
1 polymer ?
#
loop_
_entity_poly.entity_id
_entity_poly.type
_entity_poly.pdbx_seq_one_letter_code
_entity_poly.pdbx_strand_id
1 'polypeptide(L)'
;MVKRETKEEKMKNFLNVGVLFVVGAMPAVSVASFLRQMLCLLTVRLSGGKVLYFKYLCLDYRQENGEGKMRMGQFSPVCQFLYTNGDREYDQKEDIIREAVRLLLYFVAGGLIEFILYRLWRETGAGTAWLKPVIAGIAAGFILEFIGGFRVLLYKLRNDGKNLTAYWRETLRQLSQGTPLEEVWMPPYQELYSNASEEEILLYDGIRFMQKLWQRDYETLKEVM
;
A
#
# COMPACT_ATOMS: atom_id res chain seq x y z
N MET A 1 -10.07 -47.41 -21.50
CA MET A 1 -8.58 -47.55 -21.54
C MET A 1 -8.00 -46.22 -21.09
N VAL A 2 -7.60 -46.08 -19.83
CA VAL A 2 -7.02 -44.84 -19.29
C VAL A 2 -5.54 -44.83 -19.69
N LYS A 3 -5.16 -43.95 -20.60
CA LYS A 3 -3.75 -43.72 -21.00
C LYS A 3 -2.97 -43.27 -19.78
N ARG A 4 -2.02 -44.08 -19.30
CA ARG A 4 -1.10 -43.63 -18.23
C ARG A 4 -0.20 -42.51 -18.77
N GLU A 5 -0.41 -41.30 -18.29
CA GLU A 5 0.47 -40.16 -18.60
C GLU A 5 1.92 -40.49 -18.18
N THR A 6 2.85 -40.20 -19.06
CA THR A 6 4.29 -40.35 -18.78
C THR A 6 4.73 -39.31 -17.75
N LYS A 7 5.86 -39.56 -17.08
CA LYS A 7 6.43 -38.62 -16.09
C LYS A 7 6.74 -37.25 -16.71
N GLU A 8 7.15 -37.24 -17.99
CA GLU A 8 7.38 -36.00 -18.75
C GLU A 8 6.11 -35.20 -19.04
N GLU A 9 5.02 -35.88 -19.43
CA GLU A 9 3.73 -35.22 -19.69
C GLU A 9 3.17 -34.60 -18.41
N LYS A 10 3.29 -35.28 -17.27
CA LYS A 10 2.89 -34.74 -15.96
C LYS A 10 3.70 -33.48 -15.58
N MET A 11 5.01 -33.50 -15.85
CA MET A 11 5.89 -32.36 -15.55
C MET A 11 5.58 -31.16 -16.46
N LYS A 12 5.33 -31.39 -17.77
CA LYS A 12 4.89 -30.33 -18.70
C LYS A 12 3.56 -29.73 -18.30
N ASN A 13 2.59 -30.55 -17.91
CA ASN A 13 1.28 -30.10 -17.45
C ASN A 13 1.40 -29.28 -16.16
N PHE A 14 2.22 -29.71 -15.21
CA PHE A 14 2.48 -28.96 -13.98
C PHE A 14 3.14 -27.59 -14.24
N LEU A 15 4.13 -27.54 -15.14
CA LEU A 15 4.76 -26.28 -15.54
C LEU A 15 3.78 -25.34 -16.23
N ASN A 16 2.95 -25.83 -17.15
CA ASN A 16 1.95 -25.03 -17.83
C ASN A 16 0.92 -24.46 -16.85
N VAL A 17 0.44 -25.26 -15.91
CA VAL A 17 -0.50 -24.81 -14.85
C VAL A 17 0.17 -23.75 -13.98
N GLY A 18 1.42 -23.94 -13.59
CA GLY A 18 2.20 -22.96 -12.80
C GLY A 18 2.39 -21.64 -13.53
N VAL A 19 2.75 -21.67 -14.81
CA VAL A 19 2.88 -20.45 -15.64
C VAL A 19 1.56 -19.71 -15.74
N LEU A 20 0.45 -20.40 -16.04
CA LEU A 20 -0.86 -19.79 -16.14
C LEU A 20 -1.32 -19.18 -14.81
N PHE A 21 -1.01 -19.84 -13.68
CA PHE A 21 -1.28 -19.30 -12.36
C PHE A 21 -0.52 -17.99 -12.12
N VAL A 22 0.78 -17.94 -12.45
CA VAL A 22 1.62 -16.73 -12.29
C VAL A 22 1.13 -15.61 -13.21
N VAL A 23 0.75 -15.93 -14.46
CA VAL A 23 0.18 -14.96 -15.41
C VAL A 23 -1.12 -14.34 -14.87
N GLY A 24 -1.91 -15.09 -14.11
CA GLY A 24 -3.09 -14.54 -13.41
C GLY A 24 -2.71 -13.72 -12.17
N ALA A 25 -1.80 -14.24 -11.35
CA ALA A 25 -1.46 -13.65 -10.05
C ALA A 25 -0.73 -12.29 -10.16
N MET A 26 0.24 -12.16 -11.07
CA MET A 26 1.04 -10.93 -11.18
C MET A 26 0.22 -9.67 -11.52
N PRO A 27 -0.60 -9.66 -12.59
CA PRO A 27 -1.47 -8.51 -12.86
C PRO A 27 -2.50 -8.29 -11.74
N ALA A 28 -3.00 -9.39 -11.13
CA ALA A 28 -3.97 -9.31 -10.07
C ALA A 28 -3.44 -8.59 -8.83
N VAL A 29 -2.20 -8.84 -8.40
CA VAL A 29 -1.56 -8.11 -7.30
C VAL A 29 -1.52 -6.60 -7.60
N SER A 30 -1.16 -6.21 -8.83
CA SER A 30 -1.13 -4.80 -9.23
C SER A 30 -2.54 -4.16 -9.18
N VAL A 31 -3.55 -4.83 -9.74
CA VAL A 31 -4.95 -4.35 -9.73
C VAL A 31 -5.50 -4.31 -8.31
N ALA A 32 -5.20 -5.32 -7.50
CA ALA A 32 -5.61 -5.43 -6.12
C ALA A 32 -5.01 -4.31 -5.25
N SER A 33 -3.71 -4.03 -5.44
CA SER A 33 -3.03 -2.90 -4.80
C SER A 33 -3.67 -1.57 -5.19
N PHE A 34 -3.95 -1.36 -6.48
CA PHE A 34 -4.64 -0.17 -6.96
C PHE A 34 -6.02 -0.02 -6.34
N LEU A 35 -6.84 -1.08 -6.34
CA LEU A 35 -8.18 -1.07 -5.76
C LEU A 35 -8.13 -0.69 -4.27
N ARG A 36 -7.22 -1.30 -3.50
CA ARG A 36 -7.03 -0.98 -2.09
C ARG A 36 -6.69 0.49 -1.87
N GLN A 37 -5.82 1.05 -2.70
CA GLN A 37 -5.43 2.45 -2.60
C GLN A 37 -6.55 3.40 -3.06
N MET A 38 -7.36 3.02 -4.05
CA MET A 38 -8.54 3.79 -4.42
C MET A 38 -9.59 3.85 -3.29
N LEU A 39 -9.80 2.73 -2.59
CA LEU A 39 -10.63 2.71 -1.39
C LEU A 39 -10.04 3.57 -0.26
N CYS A 40 -8.70 3.59 -0.12
CA CYS A 40 -8.01 4.49 0.78
C CYS A 40 -8.26 5.96 0.42
N LEU A 41 -8.09 6.33 -0.85
CA LEU A 41 -8.35 7.67 -1.37
C LEU A 41 -9.79 8.10 -1.10
N LEU A 42 -10.76 7.21 -1.34
CA LEU A 42 -12.16 7.48 -1.10
C LEU A 42 -12.42 7.77 0.39
N THR A 43 -11.94 6.90 1.28
CA THR A 43 -12.13 7.06 2.73
C THR A 43 -11.43 8.31 3.28
N VAL A 44 -10.24 8.64 2.78
CA VAL A 44 -9.50 9.86 3.15
C VAL A 44 -10.26 11.10 2.69
N ARG A 45 -10.75 11.14 1.46
CA ARG A 45 -11.54 12.28 0.95
C ARG A 45 -12.84 12.48 1.71
N LEU A 46 -13.56 11.41 2.03
CA LEU A 46 -14.79 11.47 2.83
C LEU A 46 -14.53 11.99 4.24
N SER A 47 -13.34 11.77 4.80
CA SER A 47 -12.92 12.31 6.11
C SER A 47 -12.32 13.72 6.04
N GLY A 48 -12.32 14.39 4.87
CA GLY A 48 -11.72 15.72 4.72
C GLY A 48 -10.19 15.73 4.60
N GLY A 49 -9.56 14.57 4.42
CA GLY A 49 -8.12 14.46 4.22
C GLY A 49 -7.66 14.93 2.85
N LYS A 50 -6.36 15.24 2.76
CA LYS A 50 -5.70 15.70 1.51
C LYS A 50 -4.72 14.63 1.03
N VAL A 51 -4.71 14.39 -0.29
CA VAL A 51 -3.74 13.50 -0.95
C VAL A 51 -2.50 14.30 -1.26
N LEU A 52 -1.36 13.84 -0.76
CA LEU A 52 -0.05 14.48 -0.98
C LEU A 52 0.67 13.86 -2.17
N TYR A 53 0.58 12.55 -2.29
CA TYR A 53 1.30 11.77 -3.28
C TYR A 53 0.49 10.55 -3.70
N PHE A 54 0.49 10.26 -4.98
CA PHE A 54 -0.09 9.06 -5.56
C PHE A 54 0.75 8.62 -6.76
N LYS A 55 1.14 7.36 -6.79
CA LYS A 55 1.85 6.77 -7.91
C LYS A 55 1.30 5.40 -8.25
N TYR A 56 1.01 5.18 -9.52
CA TYR A 56 0.59 3.88 -10.04
C TYR A 56 0.92 3.78 -11.53
N LEU A 57 1.54 2.66 -11.92
CA LEU A 57 2.08 2.49 -13.27
C LEU A 57 3.04 3.64 -13.62
N CYS A 58 2.72 4.42 -14.65
CA CYS A 58 3.48 5.60 -15.05
C CYS A 58 2.87 6.93 -14.57
N LEU A 59 1.77 6.89 -13.81
CA LEU A 59 1.14 8.08 -13.26
C LEU A 59 1.76 8.45 -11.93
N ASP A 60 2.22 9.69 -11.81
CA ASP A 60 2.80 10.29 -10.60
C ASP A 60 2.06 11.59 -10.32
N TYR A 61 1.30 11.62 -9.21
CA TYR A 61 0.62 12.82 -8.71
C TYR A 61 1.32 13.30 -7.46
N ARG A 62 1.63 14.59 -7.40
CA ARG A 62 2.21 15.25 -6.22
C ARG A 62 1.50 16.55 -5.95
N GLN A 63 1.31 16.84 -4.68
CA GLN A 63 0.88 18.16 -4.24
C GLN A 63 2.13 19.01 -3.97
N GLU A 64 2.33 20.06 -4.77
CA GLU A 64 3.43 21.00 -4.61
C GLU A 64 2.83 22.40 -4.39
N ASN A 65 3.19 23.05 -3.29
CA ASN A 65 2.71 24.39 -2.93
C ASN A 65 1.17 24.56 -2.93
N GLY A 66 0.45 23.52 -2.47
CA GLY A 66 -1.02 23.53 -2.47
C GLY A 66 -1.68 23.15 -3.79
N GLU A 67 -0.94 23.06 -4.88
CA GLU A 67 -1.44 22.66 -6.20
C GLU A 67 -1.11 21.20 -6.49
N GLY A 68 -2.11 20.47 -7.01
CA GLY A 68 -1.91 19.08 -7.47
C GLY A 68 -1.33 19.06 -8.88
N LYS A 69 -0.17 18.45 -9.06
CA LYS A 69 0.48 18.25 -10.37
C LYS A 69 0.56 16.79 -10.73
N MET A 70 0.11 16.44 -11.91
CA MET A 70 0.23 15.09 -12.47
C MET A 70 1.34 15.05 -13.52
N ARG A 71 2.21 14.06 -13.41
CA ARG A 71 3.36 13.88 -14.31
C ARG A 71 3.48 12.41 -14.72
N MET A 72 4.15 12.17 -15.84
CA MET A 72 4.60 10.82 -16.20
C MET A 72 5.88 10.53 -15.42
N GLY A 73 5.81 9.48 -14.58
CA GLY A 73 6.93 9.04 -13.75
C GLY A 73 7.50 7.69 -14.19
N GLN A 74 8.40 7.15 -13.39
CA GLN A 74 8.92 5.80 -13.56
C GLN A 74 7.81 4.76 -13.33
N PHE A 75 7.87 3.65 -14.07
CA PHE A 75 6.92 2.56 -13.92
C PHE A 75 6.95 1.96 -12.51
N SER A 76 5.77 1.86 -11.88
CA SER A 76 5.58 1.19 -10.59
C SER A 76 4.34 0.30 -10.66
N PRO A 77 4.50 -1.04 -10.61
CA PRO A 77 3.35 -1.96 -10.65
C PRO A 77 2.57 -1.96 -9.34
N VAL A 78 3.16 -1.45 -8.27
CA VAL A 78 2.52 -1.31 -6.95
C VAL A 78 2.07 0.13 -6.77
N CYS A 79 0.83 0.31 -6.34
CA CYS A 79 0.28 1.62 -6.05
C CYS A 79 0.89 2.17 -4.75
N GLN A 80 1.48 3.36 -4.83
CA GLN A 80 2.00 4.11 -3.67
C GLN A 80 1.07 5.28 -3.39
N PHE A 81 0.82 5.54 -2.11
CA PHE A 81 -0.13 6.55 -1.71
C PHE A 81 0.28 7.20 -0.39
N LEU A 82 0.28 8.52 -0.35
CA LEU A 82 0.54 9.29 0.85
C LEU A 82 -0.57 10.34 1.03
N TYR A 83 -1.07 10.49 2.25
CA TYR A 83 -2.15 11.42 2.57
C TYR A 83 -2.00 12.01 3.98
N THR A 84 -2.69 13.12 4.22
CA THR A 84 -2.86 13.71 5.55
C THR A 84 -4.32 13.69 5.95
N ASN A 85 -4.58 13.80 7.25
CA ASN A 85 -5.95 13.97 7.77
C ASN A 85 -6.50 15.40 7.58
N GLY A 86 -5.82 16.22 6.77
CA GLY A 86 -6.14 17.65 6.64
C GLY A 86 -5.83 18.40 7.93
N ASP A 87 -6.73 19.29 8.34
CA ASP A 87 -6.55 20.15 9.52
C ASP A 87 -7.02 19.48 10.84
N ARG A 88 -7.45 18.20 10.79
CA ARG A 88 -7.89 17.45 11.97
C ARG A 88 -6.72 16.82 12.69
N GLU A 89 -6.78 16.87 14.02
CA GLU A 89 -5.87 16.11 14.86
C GLU A 89 -5.99 14.61 14.57
N TYR A 90 -4.89 13.90 14.79
CA TYR A 90 -4.87 12.45 14.61
C TYR A 90 -5.68 11.76 15.70
N ASP A 91 -6.72 11.02 15.31
CA ASP A 91 -7.45 10.10 16.18
C ASP A 91 -7.15 8.65 15.76
N GLN A 92 -6.51 7.93 16.67
CA GLN A 92 -6.14 6.52 16.46
C GLN A 92 -7.36 5.63 16.26
N LYS A 93 -8.45 5.86 16.99
CA LYS A 93 -9.68 5.07 16.86
C LYS A 93 -10.31 5.27 15.49
N GLU A 94 -10.36 6.51 15.03
CA GLU A 94 -10.86 6.84 13.69
C GLU A 94 -10.00 6.18 12.60
N ASP A 95 -8.67 6.17 12.78
CA ASP A 95 -7.75 5.54 11.82
C ASP A 95 -7.90 4.01 11.77
N ILE A 96 -8.10 3.35 12.92
CA ILE A 96 -8.37 1.92 13.00
C ILE A 96 -9.70 1.57 12.32
N ILE A 97 -10.76 2.33 12.63
CA ILE A 97 -12.08 2.14 12.01
C ILE A 97 -11.99 2.32 10.49
N ARG A 98 -11.31 3.35 10.03
CA ARG A 98 -11.09 3.62 8.60
C ARG A 98 -10.34 2.48 7.89
N GLU A 99 -9.34 1.89 8.55
CA GLU A 99 -8.61 0.75 8.02
C GLU A 99 -9.49 -0.51 7.96
N ALA A 100 -10.27 -0.76 9.01
CA ALA A 100 -11.20 -1.88 9.04
C ALA A 100 -12.29 -1.76 7.96
N VAL A 101 -12.87 -0.57 7.78
CA VAL A 101 -13.84 -0.30 6.71
C VAL A 101 -13.23 -0.50 5.33
N ARG A 102 -12.00 -0.01 5.11
CA ARG A 102 -11.27 -0.24 3.84
C ARG A 102 -11.07 -1.72 3.55
N LEU A 103 -10.67 -2.47 4.57
CA LEU A 103 -10.42 -3.90 4.43
C LEU A 103 -11.71 -4.66 4.11
N LEU A 104 -12.82 -4.29 4.75
CA LEU A 104 -14.14 -4.85 4.47
C LEU A 104 -14.60 -4.54 3.04
N LEU A 105 -14.51 -3.29 2.61
CA LEU A 105 -14.86 -2.88 1.24
C LEU A 105 -13.98 -3.58 0.20
N TYR A 106 -12.69 -3.73 0.48
CA TYR A 106 -11.78 -4.46 -0.37
C TYR A 106 -12.17 -5.94 -0.49
N PHE A 107 -12.51 -6.59 0.62
CA PHE A 107 -12.96 -7.98 0.63
C PHE A 107 -14.23 -8.17 -0.20
N VAL A 108 -15.21 -7.29 -0.04
CA VAL A 108 -16.45 -7.31 -0.82
C VAL A 108 -16.19 -7.11 -2.32
N ALA A 109 -15.39 -6.10 -2.68
CA ALA A 109 -15.06 -5.81 -4.07
C ALA A 109 -14.25 -6.96 -4.72
N GLY A 110 -13.26 -7.51 -4.03
CA GLY A 110 -12.50 -8.67 -4.48
C GLY A 110 -13.39 -9.91 -4.68
N GLY A 111 -14.25 -10.18 -3.71
CA GLY A 111 -15.23 -11.28 -3.80
C GLY A 111 -16.20 -11.16 -4.97
N LEU A 112 -16.66 -9.93 -5.27
CA LEU A 112 -17.50 -9.67 -6.45
C LEU A 112 -16.74 -9.92 -7.76
N ILE A 113 -15.50 -9.47 -7.87
CA ILE A 113 -14.65 -9.71 -9.04
C ILE A 113 -14.47 -11.21 -9.26
N GLU A 114 -14.10 -11.94 -8.20
CA GLU A 114 -13.92 -13.41 -8.28
C GLU A 114 -15.23 -14.12 -8.65
N PHE A 115 -16.35 -13.70 -8.08
CA PHE A 115 -17.67 -14.26 -8.43
C PHE A 115 -18.01 -14.05 -9.91
N ILE A 116 -17.76 -12.85 -10.45
CA ILE A 116 -17.99 -12.55 -11.88
C ILE A 116 -17.08 -13.41 -12.75
N LEU A 117 -15.79 -13.53 -12.43
CA LEU A 117 -14.84 -14.36 -13.18
C LEU A 117 -15.24 -15.83 -13.15
N TYR A 118 -15.67 -16.33 -12.00
CA TYR A 118 -16.17 -17.70 -11.87
C TYR A 118 -17.43 -17.94 -12.71
N ARG A 119 -18.38 -16.99 -12.70
CA ARG A 119 -19.59 -17.07 -13.52
C ARG A 119 -19.27 -17.08 -15.01
N LEU A 120 -18.43 -16.16 -15.47
CA LEU A 120 -17.98 -16.11 -16.86
C LEU A 120 -17.30 -17.41 -17.28
N TRP A 121 -16.43 -17.95 -16.45
CA TRP A 121 -15.77 -19.22 -16.72
C TRP A 121 -16.78 -20.38 -16.82
N ARG A 122 -17.76 -20.43 -15.93
CA ARG A 122 -18.80 -21.47 -15.94
C ARG A 122 -19.65 -21.41 -17.20
N GLU A 123 -19.97 -20.24 -17.70
CA GLU A 123 -20.77 -20.01 -18.89
C GLU A 123 -20.01 -20.32 -20.20
N THR A 124 -18.71 -20.16 -20.23
CA THR A 124 -17.86 -20.43 -21.42
C THR A 124 -17.58 -21.91 -21.67
N GLY A 125 -17.93 -22.81 -20.74
CA GLY A 125 -17.93 -24.26 -20.93
C GLY A 125 -16.58 -24.97 -20.79
N ALA A 126 -16.54 -26.28 -21.02
CA ALA A 126 -15.40 -27.15 -20.74
C ALA A 126 -14.14 -26.90 -21.59
N GLY A 127 -14.25 -26.17 -22.73
CA GLY A 127 -13.13 -25.84 -23.60
C GLY A 127 -12.11 -24.87 -22.99
N THR A 128 -12.43 -24.25 -21.83
CA THR A 128 -11.63 -23.23 -21.15
C THR A 128 -10.96 -23.74 -19.87
N ALA A 129 -10.61 -25.02 -19.83
CA ALA A 129 -9.94 -25.63 -18.65
C ALA A 129 -8.65 -24.89 -18.24
N TRP A 130 -7.96 -24.23 -19.16
CA TRP A 130 -6.79 -23.42 -18.94
C TRP A 130 -7.07 -22.14 -18.12
N LEU A 131 -8.33 -21.67 -18.10
CA LEU A 131 -8.74 -20.50 -17.29
C LEU A 131 -8.74 -20.77 -15.78
N LYS A 132 -8.90 -22.02 -15.36
CA LYS A 132 -8.90 -22.36 -13.92
C LYS A 132 -7.64 -21.89 -13.17
N PRO A 133 -6.42 -22.23 -13.63
CA PRO A 133 -5.21 -21.74 -12.93
C PRO A 133 -5.06 -20.23 -13.00
N VAL A 134 -5.54 -19.57 -14.06
CA VAL A 134 -5.52 -18.11 -14.16
C VAL A 134 -6.44 -17.47 -13.11
N ILE A 135 -7.68 -17.94 -12.99
CA ILE A 135 -8.64 -17.45 -11.97
C ILE A 135 -8.11 -17.72 -10.56
N ALA A 136 -7.54 -18.90 -10.31
CA ALA A 136 -6.92 -19.22 -9.03
C ALA A 136 -5.73 -18.30 -8.74
N GLY A 137 -4.94 -17.93 -9.76
CA GLY A 137 -3.87 -16.95 -9.64
C GLY A 137 -4.39 -15.55 -9.28
N ILE A 138 -5.48 -15.11 -9.93
CA ILE A 138 -6.13 -13.83 -9.62
C ILE A 138 -6.61 -13.82 -8.16
N ALA A 139 -7.31 -14.87 -7.71
CA ALA A 139 -7.76 -15.00 -6.33
C ALA A 139 -6.58 -14.93 -5.34
N ALA A 140 -5.48 -15.62 -5.64
CA ALA A 140 -4.27 -15.58 -4.82
C ALA A 140 -3.69 -14.16 -4.72
N GLY A 141 -3.66 -13.38 -5.81
CA GLY A 141 -3.22 -11.99 -5.83
C GLY A 141 -4.06 -11.10 -4.91
N PHE A 142 -5.39 -11.23 -4.95
CA PHE A 142 -6.29 -10.50 -4.06
C PHE A 142 -6.12 -10.91 -2.59
N ILE A 143 -5.94 -12.21 -2.31
CA ILE A 143 -5.71 -12.72 -0.95
C ILE A 143 -4.39 -12.19 -0.37
N LEU A 144 -3.31 -12.15 -1.15
CA LEU A 144 -2.03 -11.62 -0.71
C LEU A 144 -2.12 -10.15 -0.27
N GLU A 145 -2.82 -9.33 -1.07
CA GLU A 145 -3.06 -7.92 -0.71
C GLU A 145 -3.97 -7.78 0.51
N PHE A 146 -4.97 -8.64 0.66
CA PHE A 146 -5.82 -8.67 1.85
C PHE A 146 -5.02 -9.00 3.10
N ILE A 147 -4.13 -10.00 3.05
CA ILE A 147 -3.24 -10.37 4.17
C ILE A 147 -2.33 -9.18 4.53
N GLY A 148 -1.79 -8.47 3.54
CA GLY A 148 -1.00 -7.27 3.75
C GLY A 148 -1.80 -6.18 4.49
N GLY A 149 -3.02 -5.89 4.07
CA GLY A 149 -3.92 -4.94 4.73
C GLY A 149 -4.30 -5.38 6.15
N PHE A 150 -4.56 -6.66 6.35
CA PHE A 150 -4.89 -7.21 7.68
C PHE A 150 -3.71 -7.13 8.66
N ARG A 151 -2.48 -7.34 8.20
CA ARG A 151 -1.28 -7.11 9.02
C ARG A 151 -1.17 -5.66 9.48
N VAL A 152 -1.43 -4.69 8.59
CA VAL A 152 -1.44 -3.26 8.94
C VAL A 152 -2.50 -2.97 10.00
N LEU A 153 -3.71 -3.52 9.86
CA LEU A 153 -4.78 -3.36 10.85
C LEU A 153 -4.38 -3.96 12.20
N LEU A 154 -3.82 -5.18 12.23
CA LEU A 154 -3.34 -5.81 13.46
C LEU A 154 -2.22 -5.01 14.12
N TYR A 155 -1.30 -4.47 13.32
CA TYR A 155 -0.23 -3.59 13.83
C TYR A 155 -0.81 -2.36 14.52
N LYS A 156 -1.79 -1.67 13.88
CA LYS A 156 -2.46 -0.51 14.47
C LYS A 156 -3.21 -0.84 15.75
N LEU A 157 -3.83 -2.03 15.85
CA LEU A 157 -4.55 -2.49 17.04
C LEU A 157 -3.61 -2.84 18.21
N ARG A 158 -2.41 -3.33 17.92
CA ARG A 158 -1.45 -3.74 18.96
C ARG A 158 -0.66 -2.57 19.55
N ASN A 159 -0.45 -1.51 18.78
CA ASN A 159 0.35 -0.37 19.19
C ASN A 159 -0.54 0.70 19.85
N ASP A 160 -0.84 0.53 21.15
CA ASP A 160 -1.60 1.46 21.97
C ASP A 160 -0.98 2.87 21.96
N GLY A 161 -1.40 3.73 21.02
CA GLY A 161 -1.11 5.18 21.04
C GLY A 161 0.34 5.61 20.74
N LYS A 162 1.31 4.70 20.76
CA LYS A 162 2.71 4.96 20.38
C LYS A 162 2.97 4.64 18.90
N ASN A 163 2.05 5.02 18.06
CA ASN A 163 2.11 4.65 16.65
C ASN A 163 2.96 5.67 15.90
N LEU A 164 4.12 5.23 15.42
CA LEU A 164 5.01 6.01 14.59
C LEU A 164 4.28 6.65 13.40
N THR A 165 3.29 5.93 12.85
CA THR A 165 2.42 6.44 11.79
C THR A 165 1.66 7.70 12.20
N ALA A 166 1.30 7.87 13.48
CA ALA A 166 0.66 9.09 13.99
C ALA A 166 1.63 10.27 13.97
N TYR A 167 2.85 10.04 14.44
CA TYR A 167 3.91 11.06 14.44
C TYR A 167 4.27 11.51 13.02
N TRP A 168 4.42 10.55 12.10
CA TRP A 168 4.69 10.85 10.70
C TRP A 168 3.57 11.63 10.03
N ARG A 169 2.32 11.36 10.37
CA ARG A 169 1.18 12.13 9.85
C ARG A 169 1.19 13.57 10.35
N GLU A 170 1.54 13.78 11.60
CA GLU A 170 1.67 15.14 12.15
C GLU A 170 2.80 15.90 11.47
N THR A 171 3.98 15.29 11.34
CA THR A 171 5.11 15.86 10.61
C THR A 171 4.73 16.19 9.16
N LEU A 172 4.10 15.27 8.45
CA LEU A 172 3.64 15.47 7.08
C LEU A 172 2.53 16.51 6.97
N ARG A 173 1.64 16.62 7.98
CA ARG A 173 0.63 17.66 8.06
C ARG A 173 1.27 19.03 8.12
N GLN A 174 2.23 19.23 9.02
CA GLN A 174 2.96 20.49 9.16
C GLN A 174 3.68 20.87 7.86
N LEU A 175 4.40 19.92 7.24
CA LEU A 175 5.05 20.13 5.95
C LEU A 175 4.05 20.50 4.85
N SER A 176 2.88 19.86 4.83
CA SER A 176 1.83 20.18 3.84
C SER A 176 1.16 21.52 4.01
N GLN A 177 1.21 22.07 5.23
CA GLN A 177 0.72 23.40 5.57
C GLN A 177 1.77 24.50 5.26
N GLY A 178 2.96 24.12 4.79
CA GLY A 178 4.03 25.03 4.47
C GLY A 178 4.84 25.48 5.70
N THR A 179 4.75 24.74 6.82
CA THR A 179 5.61 24.97 7.97
C THR A 179 7.07 24.83 7.52
N PRO A 180 7.95 25.80 7.81
CA PRO A 180 9.37 25.70 7.50
C PRO A 180 9.97 24.42 8.09
N LEU A 181 10.89 23.79 7.37
CA LEU A 181 11.45 22.49 7.78
C LEU A 181 12.09 22.53 9.17
N GLU A 182 12.69 23.66 9.53
CA GLU A 182 13.30 23.91 10.86
C GLU A 182 12.30 23.94 12.01
N GLU A 183 11.04 24.28 11.73
CA GLU A 183 9.97 24.41 12.73
C GLU A 183 9.07 23.15 12.78
N VAL A 184 9.25 22.22 11.85
CA VAL A 184 8.46 21.00 11.81
C VAL A 184 8.75 20.15 13.05
N TRP A 185 7.68 19.83 13.77
CA TRP A 185 7.80 18.97 14.93
C TRP A 185 8.24 17.55 14.54
N MET A 186 9.22 17.03 15.26
CA MET A 186 9.72 15.67 15.12
C MET A 186 9.52 14.90 16.42
N PRO A 187 9.12 13.62 16.36
CA PRO A 187 8.96 12.80 17.56
C PRO A 187 10.30 12.62 18.30
N PRO A 188 10.27 12.45 19.64
CA PRO A 188 11.48 12.16 20.40
C PRO A 188 12.17 10.86 19.93
N TYR A 189 13.47 10.92 19.69
CA TYR A 189 14.26 9.80 19.16
C TYR A 189 14.13 8.49 19.96
N GLN A 190 14.10 8.59 21.30
CA GLN A 190 14.01 7.41 22.17
C GLN A 190 12.68 6.65 22.06
N GLU A 191 11.59 7.35 21.73
CA GLU A 191 10.28 6.70 21.54
C GLU A 191 10.17 5.99 20.19
N LEU A 192 10.93 6.46 19.19
CA LEU A 192 10.96 5.90 17.85
C LEU A 192 11.71 4.56 17.80
N TYR A 193 12.91 4.51 18.37
CA TYR A 193 13.83 3.39 18.20
C TYR A 193 13.35 2.06 18.77
N SER A 194 12.44 2.08 19.74
CA SER A 194 11.93 0.83 20.34
C SER A 194 10.91 0.10 19.46
N ASN A 195 10.28 0.75 18.49
CA ASN A 195 9.13 0.20 17.74
C ASN A 195 9.11 0.53 16.24
N ALA A 196 10.13 1.21 15.71
CA ALA A 196 10.19 1.62 14.31
C ALA A 196 10.79 0.54 13.41
N SER A 197 10.36 0.48 12.15
CA SER A 197 11.05 -0.26 11.10
C SER A 197 12.33 0.47 10.68
N GLU A 198 13.28 -0.26 10.07
CA GLU A 198 14.53 0.34 9.55
C GLU A 198 14.25 1.47 8.56
N GLU A 199 13.21 1.33 7.72
CA GLU A 199 12.79 2.34 6.74
C GLU A 199 12.28 3.62 7.42
N GLU A 200 11.55 3.49 8.52
CA GLU A 200 11.03 4.61 9.30
C GLU A 200 12.15 5.34 10.04
N ILE A 201 13.13 4.61 10.55
CA ILE A 201 14.32 5.17 11.18
C ILE A 201 15.13 5.98 10.15
N LEU A 202 15.34 5.40 8.97
CA LEU A 202 16.09 6.05 7.90
C LEU A 202 15.40 7.33 7.40
N LEU A 203 14.08 7.32 7.33
CA LEU A 203 13.28 8.50 6.98
C LEU A 203 13.39 9.60 8.06
N TYR A 204 13.32 9.20 9.32
CA TYR A 204 13.49 10.11 10.46
C TYR A 204 14.87 10.77 10.45
N ASP A 205 15.92 9.97 10.33
CA ASP A 205 17.29 10.45 10.27
C ASP A 205 17.51 11.39 9.08
N GLY A 206 16.91 11.06 7.92
CA GLY A 206 16.93 11.91 6.74
C GLY A 206 16.29 13.29 6.97
N ILE A 207 15.11 13.35 7.59
CA ILE A 207 14.42 14.62 7.89
C ILE A 207 15.22 15.40 8.95
N ARG A 208 15.69 14.73 10.01
CA ARG A 208 16.50 15.35 11.06
C ARG A 208 17.81 15.91 10.51
N PHE A 209 18.47 15.16 9.63
CA PHE A 209 19.67 15.63 8.94
C PHE A 209 19.38 16.91 8.15
N MET A 210 18.30 16.95 7.38
CA MET A 210 17.89 18.12 6.61
C MET A 210 17.57 19.32 7.51
N GLN A 211 16.89 19.11 8.64
CA GLN A 211 16.64 20.17 9.64
C GLN A 211 17.93 20.75 10.18
N LYS A 212 18.88 19.91 10.57
CA LYS A 212 20.18 20.34 11.11
C LYS A 212 21.03 21.04 10.07
N LEU A 213 21.02 20.56 8.83
CA LEU A 213 21.69 21.21 7.70
C LEU A 213 21.12 22.62 7.46
N TRP A 214 19.80 22.77 7.53
CA TRP A 214 19.13 24.06 7.34
C TRP A 214 19.42 25.04 8.48
N GLN A 215 19.44 24.54 9.72
CA GLN A 215 19.82 25.31 10.90
C GLN A 215 21.33 25.67 10.92
N ARG A 216 22.13 25.17 9.98
CA ARG A 216 23.61 25.27 9.94
C ARG A 216 24.29 24.76 11.21
N ASP A 217 23.64 23.83 11.90
CA ASP A 217 24.17 23.18 13.09
C ASP A 217 25.04 21.99 12.70
N TYR A 218 26.28 22.31 12.26
CA TYR A 218 27.22 21.31 11.75
C TYR A 218 27.81 20.41 12.85
N GLU A 219 27.70 20.78 14.10
CA GLU A 219 28.23 19.96 15.21
C GLU A 219 27.35 18.74 15.48
N THR A 220 26.05 18.93 15.50
CA THR A 220 25.09 17.81 15.68
C THR A 220 24.87 16.99 14.39
N LEU A 221 25.28 17.48 13.22
CA LEU A 221 25.29 16.69 11.98
C LEU A 221 26.21 15.47 12.05
N LYS A 222 27.31 15.57 12.80
CA LYS A 222 28.27 14.47 13.00
C LYS A 222 27.70 13.31 13.83
N GLU A 223 26.67 13.56 14.63
CA GLU A 223 26.01 12.54 15.44
C GLU A 223 24.98 11.72 14.65
N VAL A 224 24.55 12.22 13.49
CA VAL A 224 23.51 11.59 12.63
C VAL A 224 24.12 10.82 11.44
N MET A 225 25.41 11.04 11.15
CA MET A 225 26.19 10.29 10.15
C MET A 225 26.89 9.09 10.77
#